data_36d2f8c64ebe3057f8220e51f64330c2
#
_entry.id   36d2f8c64ebe3057f8220e51f64330c2
#
_cell.length_a   1.000
_cell.length_b   1.000
_cell.length_c   1.000
_cell.angle_alpha   90.00
_cell.angle_beta   90.00
_cell.angle_gamma   90.00
#
_symmetry.space_group_name_H-M   'P 1'
#
loop_
_entity.id
_entity.type
_entity.pdbx_description
1 polymer ?
#
loop_
_entity_poly.entity_id
_entity_poly.type
_entity_poly.pdbx_seq_one_letter_code
_entity_poly.pdbx_strand_id
1 'polypeptide(L)'
;MQESGWSIIRDALDSEERKAAAAQTCSMLELPFPVVVDGMGDEVAQRWSGWPERLFVIGADGRVAYVGEQGPWGFWPRREAKPYGWGENHGNAHGEPLDSFLEGFLG
;
A
#
# COMPACT_ATOMS: atom_id res chain seq x y z
N MET A 1 18.51 16.14 10.39
CA MET A 1 19.29 16.66 9.29
C MET A 1 18.56 16.53 7.97
N GLN A 2 18.48 17.59 7.24
CA GLN A 2 17.81 17.61 5.93
C GLN A 2 18.81 17.33 4.84
N GLU A 3 18.51 16.36 4.01
CA GLU A 3 19.34 16.02 2.86
C GLU A 3 18.43 15.76 1.69
N SER A 4 18.68 16.38 0.59
CA SER A 4 17.92 16.15 -0.64
C SER A 4 16.43 16.38 -0.48
N GLY A 5 16.03 17.23 0.43
CA GLY A 5 14.62 17.54 0.65
C GLY A 5 13.87 16.53 1.50
N TRP A 6 14.52 15.51 2.00
CA TRP A 6 13.87 14.51 2.85
C TRP A 6 14.07 14.85 4.31
N SER A 7 13.03 14.67 5.08
CA SER A 7 13.06 14.81 6.52
C SER A 7 13.19 13.45 7.16
N ILE A 8 13.78 13.40 8.34
CA ILE A 8 13.78 12.18 9.14
C ILE A 8 12.43 12.10 9.84
N ILE A 9 11.70 11.04 9.56
CA ILE A 9 10.41 10.78 10.19
C ILE A 9 10.61 9.66 11.20
N ARG A 10 10.40 9.98 12.47
CA ARG A 10 10.55 9.00 13.55
C ARG A 10 9.24 8.28 13.78
N ASP A 11 9.30 7.13 14.46
CA ASP A 11 8.11 6.42 14.86
C ASP A 11 7.24 7.32 15.74
N ALA A 12 5.96 7.33 15.46
CA ALA A 12 5.01 8.13 16.18
C ALA A 12 4.75 7.57 17.58
N LEU A 13 4.68 8.45 18.56
CA LEU A 13 4.39 8.06 19.94
C LEU A 13 2.90 8.11 20.25
N ASP A 14 2.15 8.84 19.46
CA ASP A 14 0.69 8.93 19.65
C ASP A 14 0.00 9.21 18.32
N SER A 15 -1.32 9.26 18.37
CA SER A 15 -2.16 9.42 17.19
C SER A 15 -1.91 10.74 16.47
N GLU A 16 -1.65 11.81 17.21
CA GLU A 16 -1.39 13.12 16.59
C GLU A 16 -0.06 13.12 15.84
N GLU A 17 0.96 12.50 16.41
CA GLU A 17 2.24 12.38 15.73
C GLU A 17 2.14 11.49 14.50
N ARG A 18 1.34 10.43 14.56
CA ARG A 18 1.14 9.56 13.41
C ARG A 18 0.45 10.31 12.27
N LYS A 19 -0.56 11.10 12.58
CA LYS A 19 -1.24 11.93 11.58
C LYS A 19 -0.29 12.95 10.96
N ALA A 20 0.54 13.57 11.78
CA ALA A 20 1.50 14.55 11.31
C ALA A 20 2.54 13.91 10.37
N ALA A 21 3.03 12.74 10.73
CA ALA A 21 3.98 12.01 9.89
C ALA A 21 3.34 11.60 8.56
N ALA A 22 2.09 11.16 8.61
CA ALA A 22 1.37 10.80 7.39
C ALA A 22 1.17 12.01 6.49
N ALA A 23 0.80 13.15 7.05
CA ALA A 23 0.62 14.38 6.29
C ALA A 23 1.93 14.82 5.64
N GLN A 24 3.02 14.72 6.36
CA GLN A 24 4.33 15.05 5.83
C GLN A 24 4.71 14.13 4.67
N THR A 25 4.48 12.84 4.83
CA THR A 25 4.76 11.86 3.78
C THR A 25 3.91 12.12 2.54
N CYS A 26 2.61 12.38 2.71
CA CYS A 26 1.73 12.68 1.59
C CYS A 26 2.20 13.91 0.83
N SER A 27 2.65 14.93 1.55
CA SER A 27 3.15 16.15 0.94
C SER A 27 4.45 15.89 0.18
N MET A 28 5.36 15.14 0.78
CA MET A 28 6.65 14.84 0.15
C MET A 28 6.48 14.01 -1.12
N LEU A 29 5.53 13.08 -1.12
CA LEU A 29 5.29 12.20 -2.25
C LEU A 29 4.25 12.75 -3.22
N GLU A 30 3.61 13.87 -2.89
CA GLU A 30 2.58 14.51 -3.71
C GLU A 30 1.50 13.52 -4.12
N LEU A 31 0.98 12.79 -3.14
CA LEU A 31 -0.02 11.76 -3.41
C LEU A 31 -1.33 12.38 -3.88
N PRO A 32 -1.88 11.93 -5.02
CA PRO A 32 -3.05 12.56 -5.63
C PRO A 32 -4.40 12.02 -5.12
N PHE A 33 -4.40 11.21 -4.08
CA PHE A 33 -5.61 10.57 -3.59
C PHE A 33 -5.74 10.76 -2.07
N PRO A 34 -6.95 10.57 -1.53
CA PRO A 34 -7.14 10.67 -0.08
C PRO A 34 -6.35 9.58 0.65
N VAL A 35 -5.86 9.94 1.82
CA VAL A 35 -5.10 9.02 2.66
C VAL A 35 -5.73 9.02 4.05
N VAL A 36 -5.91 7.85 4.62
CA VAL A 36 -6.41 7.69 5.97
C VAL A 36 -5.30 7.06 6.82
N VAL A 37 -5.38 7.27 8.12
CA VAL A 37 -4.34 6.85 9.04
C VAL A 37 -4.92 5.84 10.01
N ASP A 38 -4.24 4.71 10.16
CA ASP A 38 -4.67 3.66 11.08
C ASP A 38 -4.49 4.12 12.54
N GLY A 39 -5.29 3.56 13.43
CA GLY A 39 -5.15 3.82 14.85
C GLY A 39 -3.83 3.26 15.40
N MET A 40 -3.47 3.72 16.59
CA MET A 40 -2.19 3.32 17.21
C MET A 40 -2.11 1.83 17.51
N GLY A 41 -3.23 1.14 17.56
CA GLY A 41 -3.24 -0.32 17.69
C GLY A 41 -3.08 -1.07 16.39
N ASP A 42 -2.95 -0.35 15.28
CA ASP A 42 -2.77 -0.94 13.94
C ASP A 42 -3.91 -1.89 13.57
N GLU A 43 -5.12 -1.51 13.91
CA GLU A 43 -6.29 -2.39 13.73
C GLU A 43 -6.53 -2.77 12.29
N VAL A 44 -6.41 -1.80 11.37
CA VAL A 44 -6.63 -2.08 9.95
C VAL A 44 -5.49 -2.94 9.41
N ALA A 45 -4.25 -2.58 9.75
CA ALA A 45 -3.09 -3.34 9.32
C ALA A 45 -3.18 -4.80 9.76
N GLN A 46 -3.62 -5.02 10.99
CA GLN A 46 -3.76 -6.39 11.52
C GLN A 46 -4.90 -7.14 10.86
N ARG A 47 -6.05 -6.48 10.73
CA ARG A 47 -7.25 -7.12 10.18
C ARG A 47 -7.06 -7.53 8.73
N TRP A 48 -6.33 -6.73 7.96
CA TRP A 48 -6.13 -6.98 6.54
C TRP A 48 -4.77 -7.59 6.24
N SER A 49 -3.96 -7.85 7.27
CA SER A 49 -2.59 -8.34 7.11
C SER A 49 -1.81 -7.46 6.14
N GLY A 50 -1.88 -6.15 6.36
CA GLY A 50 -1.37 -5.18 5.41
C GLY A 50 0.10 -4.88 5.49
N TRP A 51 0.75 -5.22 6.59
CA TRP A 51 2.17 -4.91 6.77
C TRP A 51 3.04 -5.89 6.01
N PRO A 52 4.13 -5.50 5.34
CA PRO A 52 4.60 -4.11 5.19
C PRO A 52 3.83 -3.31 4.16
N GLU A 53 3.31 -3.91 3.12
CA GLU A 53 2.41 -3.27 2.18
C GLU A 53 1.58 -4.33 1.47
N ARG A 54 0.41 -3.93 1.01
CA ARG A 54 -0.51 -4.86 0.36
C ARG A 54 -1.57 -4.07 -0.38
N LEU A 55 -2.02 -4.60 -1.51
CA LEU A 55 -3.02 -3.94 -2.36
C LEU A 55 -4.29 -4.75 -2.42
N PHE A 56 -5.42 -4.05 -2.37
CA PHE A 56 -6.74 -4.65 -2.54
C PHE A 56 -7.55 -3.76 -3.46
N VAL A 57 -8.51 -4.34 -4.16
CA VAL A 57 -9.51 -3.57 -4.88
C VAL A 57 -10.86 -3.93 -4.30
N ILE A 58 -11.65 -2.92 -3.95
CA ILE A 58 -13.00 -3.11 -3.45
C ILE A 58 -13.93 -2.61 -4.55
N GLY A 59 -14.84 -3.47 -5.00
CA GLY A 59 -15.75 -3.12 -6.06
C GLY A 59 -16.88 -2.22 -5.58
N ALA A 60 -17.67 -1.75 -6.53
CA ALA A 60 -18.80 -0.87 -6.24
C ALA A 60 -19.85 -1.55 -5.34
N ASP A 61 -19.87 -2.88 -5.34
CA ASP A 61 -20.76 -3.65 -4.48
C ASP A 61 -20.25 -3.79 -3.04
N GLY A 62 -19.10 -3.19 -2.72
CA GLY A 62 -18.51 -3.26 -1.39
C GLY A 62 -17.71 -4.52 -1.12
N ARG A 63 -17.54 -5.37 -2.12
CA ARG A 63 -16.80 -6.62 -1.94
C ARG A 63 -15.40 -6.53 -2.49
N VAL A 64 -14.49 -7.30 -1.90
CA VAL A 64 -13.11 -7.35 -2.37
C VAL A 64 -13.06 -8.08 -3.70
N ALA A 65 -12.57 -7.39 -4.73
CA ALA A 65 -12.47 -7.95 -6.07
C ALA A 65 -11.05 -8.41 -6.40
N TYR A 66 -10.05 -7.85 -5.74
CA TYR A 66 -8.66 -8.20 -5.97
C TYR A 66 -7.95 -8.26 -4.63
N VAL A 67 -7.22 -9.34 -4.39
CA VAL A 67 -6.47 -9.55 -3.17
C VAL A 67 -5.01 -9.70 -3.55
N GLY A 68 -4.23 -8.65 -3.31
CA GLY A 68 -2.79 -8.71 -3.51
C GLY A 68 -2.12 -9.47 -2.38
N GLU A 69 -0.97 -10.06 -2.66
CA GLU A 69 -0.18 -10.72 -1.63
C GLU A 69 0.63 -9.70 -0.87
N GLN A 70 1.02 -10.07 0.34
CA GLN A 70 1.81 -9.18 1.17
C GLN A 70 3.19 -8.93 0.57
N GLY A 71 3.65 -7.70 0.70
CA GLY A 71 5.02 -7.36 0.34
C GLY A 71 6.02 -7.94 1.33
N PRO A 72 7.31 -7.85 0.99
CA PRO A 72 7.77 -7.33 -0.31
C PRO A 72 7.61 -8.32 -1.46
N TRP A 73 7.49 -9.63 -1.15
CA TRP A 73 7.52 -10.68 -2.17
C TRP A 73 6.31 -10.67 -3.07
N GLY A 74 5.14 -10.32 -2.54
CA GLY A 74 3.89 -10.40 -3.28
C GLY A 74 3.34 -9.06 -3.74
N PHE A 75 4.06 -7.97 -3.50
CA PHE A 75 3.59 -6.63 -3.86
C PHE A 75 3.87 -6.38 -5.33
N TRP A 76 2.81 -6.36 -6.12
CA TRP A 76 2.93 -6.30 -7.58
C TRP A 76 1.94 -5.30 -8.18
N PRO A 77 2.25 -4.00 -8.08
CA PRO A 77 1.31 -2.97 -8.56
C PRO A 77 1.26 -2.83 -10.08
N ARG A 78 2.35 -3.09 -10.78
CA ARG A 78 2.43 -2.89 -12.23
C ARG A 78 3.17 -4.04 -12.87
N ARG A 79 2.81 -4.34 -14.12
CA ARG A 79 3.43 -5.46 -14.84
C ARG A 79 4.93 -5.28 -15.03
N GLU A 80 5.42 -4.04 -15.12
CA GLU A 80 6.85 -3.78 -15.28
C GLU A 80 7.60 -3.90 -13.96
N ALA A 81 6.91 -3.76 -12.84
CA ALA A 81 7.53 -3.81 -11.52
C ALA A 81 7.33 -5.17 -10.92
N LYS A 82 8.19 -6.11 -11.27
CA LYS A 82 8.06 -7.47 -10.79
C LYS A 82 8.17 -7.52 -9.27
N PRO A 83 7.52 -8.47 -8.64
CA PRO A 83 7.60 -8.60 -7.20
C PRO A 83 9.04 -8.78 -6.75
N TYR A 84 9.32 -8.22 -5.61
CA TYR A 84 10.62 -8.34 -5.00
C TYR A 84 10.90 -9.83 -4.72
N GLY A 85 12.11 -10.26 -5.02
CA GLY A 85 12.47 -11.65 -4.84
C GLY A 85 11.98 -12.59 -5.92
N TRP A 86 11.33 -12.07 -6.91
CA TRP A 86 10.79 -12.66 -8.11
C TRP A 86 11.03 -14.13 -8.32
N GLY A 87 10.03 -14.81 -8.44
CA GLY A 87 9.91 -16.16 -8.89
C GLY A 87 8.58 -16.20 -9.57
N GLU A 88 8.29 -17.28 -10.21
CA GLU A 88 7.15 -17.34 -11.08
C GLU A 88 5.82 -17.24 -10.37
N ASN A 89 5.76 -17.57 -9.12
CA ASN A 89 4.49 -17.59 -8.40
C ASN A 89 4.39 -16.53 -7.33
N HIS A 90 5.24 -15.51 -7.41
CA HIS A 90 5.11 -14.38 -6.52
C HIS A 90 4.18 -13.37 -7.17
N GLY A 91 3.50 -12.61 -6.38
CA GLY A 91 2.55 -11.64 -6.87
C GLY A 91 1.31 -11.67 -6.04
N ASN A 92 0.34 -12.47 -6.43
CA ASN A 92 -0.91 -12.51 -5.70
C ASN A 92 -1.73 -13.71 -6.10
N ALA A 93 -2.86 -13.87 -5.41
CA ALA A 93 -3.77 -15.00 -5.65
C ALA A 93 -4.36 -14.99 -7.06
N HIS A 94 -4.32 -13.86 -7.74
CA HIS A 94 -4.84 -13.75 -9.10
C HIS A 94 -3.77 -14.02 -10.15
N GLY A 95 -2.51 -14.09 -9.75
CA GLY A 95 -1.41 -14.34 -10.68
C GLY A 95 -1.14 -13.20 -11.64
N GLU A 96 -1.55 -11.97 -11.30
CA GLU A 96 -1.37 -10.82 -12.17
C GLU A 96 -1.15 -9.55 -11.36
N PRO A 97 -0.43 -8.57 -11.92
CA PRO A 97 -0.26 -7.29 -11.24
C PRO A 97 -1.56 -6.49 -11.21
N LEU A 98 -1.62 -5.54 -10.31
CA LEU A 98 -2.82 -4.74 -10.11
C LEU A 98 -3.27 -4.04 -11.38
N ASP A 99 -2.35 -3.45 -12.14
CA ASP A 99 -2.71 -2.71 -13.33
C ASP A 99 -3.38 -3.60 -14.38
N SER A 100 -2.89 -4.82 -14.55
CA SER A 100 -3.51 -5.77 -15.48
C SER A 100 -4.92 -6.13 -15.02
N PHE A 101 -5.09 -6.37 -13.71
CA PHE A 101 -6.40 -6.66 -13.16
C PHE A 101 -7.37 -5.50 -13.44
N LEU A 102 -6.92 -4.27 -13.19
CA LEU A 102 -7.78 -3.10 -13.35
C LEU A 102 -8.21 -2.88 -14.79
N GLU A 103 -7.37 -3.20 -15.76
CA GLU A 103 -7.74 -3.09 -17.16
C GLU A 103 -8.99 -3.91 -17.48
N GLY A 104 -9.03 -5.15 -17.02
CA GLY A 104 -10.18 -6.00 -17.23
C GLY A 104 -11.38 -5.63 -16.36
N PHE A 105 -11.11 -5.22 -15.14
CA PHE A 105 -12.15 -4.91 -14.16
C PHE A 105 -12.89 -3.62 -14.50
N LEU A 106 -12.19 -2.62 -14.96
CA LEU A 106 -12.76 -1.31 -15.28
C LEU A 106 -13.20 -1.20 -16.74
N GLY A 107 -12.66 -2.01 -17.58
CA GLY A 107 -12.97 -2.03 -18.99
C GLY A 107 -14.15 -2.85 -19.29
#